data_5f40f45b9e823ba319b08a9dc45200d8
#
_entry.id   5f40f45b9e823ba319b08a9dc45200d8
#
_cell.length_a   1.000
_cell.length_b   1.000
_cell.length_c   1.000
_cell.angle_alpha   90.00
_cell.angle_beta   90.00
_cell.angle_gamma   90.00
#
_symmetry.space_group_name_H-M   'P 1'
#
loop_
_entity.id
_entity.type
_entity.pdbx_description
1 polymer ?
#
loop_
_entity_poly.entity_id
_entity_poly.type
_entity_poly.pdbx_seq_one_letter_code
_entity_poly.pdbx_strand_id
1 'polypeptide(L)'
;MIKRKLLLPMLIGMVFSISACSQSNKCGKNPIIWADVPDNAIIRVGDTYYMSSTTMHMSPGLPIMKSKDLVNWEMLNYAYDRLTENDAMNLENGQSCYGAGSWASSFRYHNGTYYVSTFASTSGKTHVYSTKNIEKGDWKESTFEPVLHDHSLFFDDDGRVYMIYGGGEIRIIELTADASSVKDGGVNQVIIENASLPVGGKQGLPAEGSQMIKKDGKYYLFHITWPQNDMRTEVVHRADNIMGPYEGRVFLKDRGIAQGSLIDTPTGDWYAYMFRDFGAVGRIPHLMPVEWVDGWPIVAGDGKVPDCLAGISSSQIGLSKIIASDEFERKKGDAKLPLVWQWNHNPDNSLWSVDARSGYLRLTTGRIDSDILSAKNTLTQRTFGPESSATTAIEISKMKEGDCAGLIALQKEYGFVGVKAEKDGKYIVMIGQDSETKTEYEKIPLEEERVFLRVDCDYNIINESQREDKAYFYYSHDGEKWVQIGSAINMHYTLPHFMGYRFGLFNFATQSAGGYVDFDYFRVSNKIGL
;
A
#
# COMPACT_ATOMS: atom_id res chain seq x y z
N MET A 1 81.23 42.43 36.30
CA MET A 1 80.19 41.38 36.54
C MET A 1 78.99 41.70 35.73
N ILE A 2 78.81 41.07 34.58
CA ILE A 2 77.71 41.36 33.66
C ILE A 2 76.72 40.20 33.76
N LYS A 3 75.47 40.49 34.27
CA LYS A 3 74.41 39.51 34.33
C LYS A 3 73.69 39.44 32.96
N ARG A 4 73.83 38.33 32.26
CA ARG A 4 73.08 38.01 31.07
C ARG A 4 71.63 37.58 31.50
N LYS A 5 70.60 38.27 31.00
CA LYS A 5 69.21 37.86 31.06
C LYS A 5 68.96 36.92 29.86
N LEU A 6 68.56 35.70 30.14
CA LEU A 6 68.00 34.78 29.14
C LEU A 6 66.53 35.20 28.87
N LEU A 7 66.21 35.51 27.65
CA LEU A 7 64.83 35.60 27.15
C LEU A 7 64.44 34.20 26.62
N LEU A 8 63.36 33.68 27.17
CA LEU A 8 62.68 32.46 26.75
C LEU A 8 61.57 32.83 25.74
N PRO A 9 61.52 32.31 24.52
CA PRO A 9 60.42 32.59 23.62
C PRO A 9 59.22 31.74 24.01
N MET A 10 58.08 32.43 24.25
CA MET A 10 56.77 31.83 24.51
C MET A 10 56.18 31.36 23.17
N LEU A 11 56.15 30.07 22.94
CA LEU A 11 55.52 29.43 21.78
C LEU A 11 53.98 29.42 22.05
N ILE A 12 53.24 30.30 21.40
CA ILE A 12 51.76 30.26 21.41
C ILE A 12 51.35 29.14 20.42
N GLY A 13 50.99 27.99 20.96
CA GLY A 13 50.37 26.91 20.23
C GLY A 13 48.92 27.29 19.88
N MET A 14 48.67 27.62 18.63
CA MET A 14 47.32 27.78 18.09
C MET A 14 46.72 26.40 17.91
N VAL A 15 45.89 25.96 18.86
CA VAL A 15 45.07 24.73 18.72
C VAL A 15 43.94 25.03 17.75
N PHE A 16 44.12 24.63 16.51
CA PHE A 16 42.99 24.53 15.56
C PHE A 16 42.08 23.41 16.01
N SER A 17 40.99 23.77 16.67
CA SER A 17 39.88 22.86 16.88
C SER A 17 39.22 22.61 15.52
N ILE A 18 39.57 21.48 14.90
CA ILE A 18 38.83 20.95 13.77
C ILE A 18 37.49 20.46 14.35
N SER A 19 36.47 21.33 14.30
CA SER A 19 35.11 20.90 14.46
C SER A 19 34.79 19.99 13.27
N ALA A 20 34.95 18.68 13.46
CA ALA A 20 34.37 17.70 12.57
C ALA A 20 32.85 17.86 12.69
N CYS A 21 32.28 18.69 11.81
CA CYS A 21 30.86 18.72 11.55
C CYS A 21 30.54 17.34 10.98
N SER A 22 30.05 16.41 11.79
CA SER A 22 29.45 15.18 11.32
C SER A 22 28.20 15.57 10.54
N GLN A 23 28.34 15.84 9.25
CA GLN A 23 27.22 15.72 8.34
C GLN A 23 26.76 14.25 8.47
N SER A 24 25.73 14.02 9.25
CA SER A 24 24.95 12.80 9.12
C SER A 24 24.49 12.76 7.67
N ASN A 25 25.14 11.97 6.83
CA ASN A 25 24.68 11.72 5.48
C ASN A 25 23.26 11.18 5.60
N LYS A 26 22.29 12.05 5.34
CA LYS A 26 20.88 11.66 5.27
C LYS A 26 20.77 10.79 4.03
N CYS A 27 20.85 9.47 4.20
CA CYS A 27 20.58 8.53 3.12
C CYS A 27 19.10 8.18 3.08
N GLY A 28 18.57 7.91 1.90
CA GLY A 28 17.28 7.25 1.73
C GLY A 28 17.35 5.86 2.35
N LYS A 29 16.34 5.49 3.14
CA LYS A 29 16.32 4.20 3.83
C LYS A 29 15.38 3.22 3.14
N ASN A 30 15.73 1.97 3.14
CA ASN A 30 14.83 0.87 2.87
C ASN A 30 14.18 0.37 4.17
N PRO A 31 12.87 -0.01 4.12
CA PRO A 31 11.97 0.14 2.97
C PRO A 31 11.75 1.62 2.62
N ILE A 32 11.55 1.92 1.33
CA ILE A 32 11.28 3.30 0.89
C ILE A 32 9.89 3.79 1.32
N ILE A 33 8.96 2.86 1.54
CA ILE A 33 7.63 3.11 2.10
C ILE A 33 7.35 2.04 3.16
N TRP A 34 7.10 2.46 4.40
CA TRP A 34 6.76 1.56 5.51
C TRP A 34 5.24 1.34 5.65
N ALA A 35 4.56 1.14 4.53
CA ALA A 35 3.13 0.87 4.48
C ALA A 35 2.82 -0.09 3.34
N ASP A 36 1.61 -0.68 3.35
CA ASP A 36 1.17 -1.62 2.32
C ASP A 36 1.02 -0.94 0.96
N VAL A 37 2.02 -1.12 0.11
CA VAL A 37 2.04 -0.68 -1.30
C VAL A 37 2.51 -1.86 -2.14
N PRO A 38 1.65 -2.88 -2.30
CA PRO A 38 2.00 -4.14 -2.95
C PRO A 38 1.98 -4.04 -4.47
N ASP A 39 2.64 -4.99 -5.12
CA ASP A 39 2.60 -5.21 -6.57
C ASP A 39 2.87 -3.91 -7.35
N ASN A 40 3.84 -3.15 -6.86
CA ASN A 40 4.16 -1.85 -7.39
C ASN A 40 4.72 -1.93 -8.82
N ALA A 41 4.14 -1.12 -9.72
CA ALA A 41 4.64 -0.91 -11.08
C ALA A 41 5.03 0.55 -11.25
N ILE A 42 6.26 0.81 -11.69
CA ILE A 42 6.82 2.17 -11.82
C ILE A 42 7.18 2.47 -13.26
N ILE A 43 6.87 3.69 -13.70
CA ILE A 43 7.33 4.27 -14.96
C ILE A 43 8.02 5.61 -14.71
N ARG A 44 8.88 6.01 -15.64
CA ARG A 44 9.47 7.34 -15.69
C ARG A 44 9.01 8.09 -16.93
N VAL A 45 8.59 9.33 -16.77
CA VAL A 45 8.29 10.24 -17.89
C VAL A 45 9.03 11.55 -17.66
N GLY A 46 10.05 11.80 -18.45
CA GLY A 46 10.98 12.91 -18.22
C GLY A 46 11.76 12.71 -16.91
N ASP A 47 11.61 13.63 -15.98
CA ASP A 47 12.23 13.63 -14.65
C ASP A 47 11.28 13.20 -13.52
N THR A 48 10.11 12.67 -13.87
CA THR A 48 9.07 12.29 -12.91
C THR A 48 8.80 10.80 -12.98
N TYR A 49 8.71 10.18 -11.82
CA TYR A 49 8.32 8.79 -11.65
C TYR A 49 6.87 8.70 -11.24
N TYR A 50 6.17 7.72 -11.78
CA TYR A 50 4.79 7.41 -11.44
C TYR A 50 4.70 5.93 -11.05
N MET A 51 3.97 5.64 -9.97
CA MET A 51 3.79 4.29 -9.44
C MET A 51 2.30 3.98 -9.30
N SER A 52 1.92 2.78 -9.71
CA SER A 52 0.65 2.16 -9.36
C SER A 52 0.86 1.00 -8.39
N SER A 53 -0.19 0.64 -7.65
CA SER A 53 -0.17 -0.42 -6.66
C SER A 53 -1.56 -1.05 -6.55
N THR A 54 -1.63 -2.32 -6.14
CA THR A 54 -2.92 -2.95 -5.86
C THR A 54 -3.56 -2.40 -4.59
N THR A 55 -4.87 -2.40 -4.52
CA THR A 55 -5.65 -2.05 -3.33
C THR A 55 -6.85 -2.98 -3.12
N MET A 56 -6.88 -4.11 -3.80
CA MET A 56 -7.91 -5.13 -3.67
C MET A 56 -9.32 -4.56 -3.80
N HIS A 57 -10.13 -4.66 -2.76
CA HIS A 57 -11.53 -4.24 -2.69
C HIS A 57 -11.72 -2.78 -2.28
N MET A 58 -10.64 -2.04 -2.04
CA MET A 58 -10.74 -0.63 -1.64
C MET A 58 -11.22 0.27 -2.77
N SER A 59 -12.10 1.22 -2.45
CA SER A 59 -12.62 2.26 -3.36
C SER A 59 -12.31 3.66 -2.82
N PRO A 60 -11.75 4.57 -3.66
CA PRO A 60 -11.26 4.36 -5.03
C PRO A 60 -10.06 3.42 -5.07
N GLY A 61 -9.70 2.89 -6.26
CA GLY A 61 -8.62 1.92 -6.39
C GLY A 61 -7.63 2.19 -7.52
N LEU A 62 -6.56 1.37 -7.55
CA LEU A 62 -5.35 1.60 -8.32
C LEU A 62 -4.80 3.01 -8.08
N PRO A 63 -4.23 3.28 -6.90
CA PRO A 63 -3.63 4.56 -6.59
C PRO A 63 -2.50 4.86 -7.57
N ILE A 64 -2.49 6.07 -8.08
CA ILE A 64 -1.37 6.63 -8.83
C ILE A 64 -0.62 7.56 -7.90
N MET A 65 0.64 7.25 -7.70
CA MET A 65 1.57 8.05 -6.90
C MET A 65 2.64 8.65 -7.80
N LYS A 66 3.23 9.77 -7.40
CA LYS A 66 4.35 10.39 -8.12
C LYS A 66 5.53 10.69 -7.19
N SER A 67 6.72 10.71 -7.77
CA SER A 67 7.98 11.02 -7.10
C SER A 67 8.96 11.68 -8.07
N LYS A 68 9.93 12.43 -7.51
CA LYS A 68 11.08 12.98 -8.25
C LYS A 68 12.39 12.23 -7.95
N ASP A 69 12.38 11.31 -6.99
CA ASP A 69 13.61 10.68 -6.46
C ASP A 69 13.47 9.18 -6.14
N LEU A 70 12.32 8.56 -6.47
CA LEU A 70 11.99 7.14 -6.19
C LEU A 70 11.80 6.80 -4.69
N VAL A 71 12.01 7.74 -3.80
CA VAL A 71 11.93 7.51 -2.33
C VAL A 71 10.78 8.30 -1.71
N ASN A 72 10.60 9.56 -2.12
CA ASN A 72 9.55 10.43 -1.59
C ASN A 72 8.34 10.41 -2.54
N TRP A 73 7.29 9.71 -2.14
CA TRP A 73 6.09 9.50 -2.93
C TRP A 73 4.90 10.30 -2.41
N GLU A 74 4.07 10.81 -3.31
CA GLU A 74 2.82 11.47 -2.98
C GLU A 74 1.67 10.88 -3.80
N MET A 75 0.46 10.85 -3.23
CA MET A 75 -0.75 10.50 -3.94
C MET A 75 -1.05 11.53 -5.02
N LEU A 76 -1.35 11.08 -6.22
CA LEU A 76 -1.71 11.94 -7.35
C LEU A 76 -3.20 11.82 -7.69
N ASN A 77 -3.69 10.62 -7.90
CA ASN A 77 -5.09 10.27 -8.15
C ASN A 77 -5.30 8.75 -8.08
N TYR A 78 -6.45 8.30 -8.52
CA TYR A 78 -6.81 6.89 -8.66
C TYR A 78 -7.25 6.61 -10.09
N ALA A 79 -7.02 5.39 -10.59
CA ALA A 79 -7.45 4.99 -11.92
C ALA A 79 -8.96 4.82 -12.03
N TYR A 80 -9.64 4.52 -10.90
CA TYR A 80 -11.09 4.39 -10.85
C TYR A 80 -11.62 4.79 -9.46
N ASP A 81 -12.86 5.30 -9.43
CA ASP A 81 -13.60 5.52 -8.18
C ASP A 81 -14.22 4.21 -7.68
N ARG A 82 -14.74 3.40 -8.59
CA ARG A 82 -15.35 2.08 -8.33
C ARG A 82 -14.90 1.10 -9.40
N LEU A 83 -14.43 -0.07 -8.97
CA LEU A 83 -13.96 -1.11 -9.90
C LEU A 83 -15.10 -1.70 -10.73
N THR A 84 -16.19 -2.02 -10.08
CA THR A 84 -17.42 -2.54 -10.70
C THR A 84 -18.59 -2.35 -9.75
N GLU A 85 -19.81 -2.40 -10.29
CA GLU A 85 -21.06 -2.34 -9.54
C GLU A 85 -21.64 -3.74 -9.48
N ASN A 86 -21.43 -4.43 -8.35
CA ASN A 86 -22.04 -5.72 -8.06
C ASN A 86 -22.23 -5.90 -6.54
N ASP A 87 -22.97 -6.94 -6.15
CA ASP A 87 -23.29 -7.21 -4.75
C ASP A 87 -22.03 -7.34 -3.88
N ALA A 88 -20.99 -7.99 -4.40
CA ALA A 88 -19.75 -8.21 -3.65
C ALA A 88 -19.00 -6.90 -3.38
N MET A 89 -18.84 -6.04 -4.40
CA MET A 89 -18.23 -4.71 -4.21
C MET A 89 -19.11 -3.76 -3.40
N ASN A 90 -20.41 -3.99 -3.40
CA ASN A 90 -21.38 -3.19 -2.64
C ASN A 90 -21.67 -3.75 -1.25
N LEU A 91 -21.05 -4.85 -0.83
CA LEU A 91 -21.36 -5.56 0.42
C LEU A 91 -22.87 -5.84 0.56
N GLU A 92 -23.53 -6.27 -0.51
CA GLU A 92 -24.96 -6.55 -0.56
C GLU A 92 -25.23 -8.05 -0.60
N ASN A 93 -26.45 -8.44 -0.16
CA ASN A 93 -26.90 -9.82 -0.17
C ASN A 93 -25.95 -10.83 0.51
N GLY A 94 -25.22 -10.37 1.56
CA GLY A 94 -24.24 -11.18 2.28
C GLY A 94 -22.96 -11.47 1.49
N GLN A 95 -22.74 -10.81 0.36
CA GLN A 95 -21.54 -10.97 -0.45
C GLN A 95 -20.48 -9.94 -0.06
N SER A 96 -19.21 -10.27 -0.31
CA SER A 96 -18.07 -9.37 -0.12
C SER A 96 -16.99 -9.65 -1.17
N CYS A 97 -16.16 -8.65 -1.41
CA CYS A 97 -15.08 -8.70 -2.39
C CYS A 97 -13.69 -8.74 -1.74
N TYR A 98 -13.61 -9.13 -0.47
CA TYR A 98 -12.32 -9.25 0.20
C TYR A 98 -11.37 -10.15 -0.59
N GLY A 99 -10.14 -9.67 -0.86
CA GLY A 99 -9.15 -10.40 -1.64
C GLY A 99 -9.52 -10.69 -3.10
N ALA A 100 -10.60 -10.11 -3.65
CA ALA A 100 -11.10 -10.41 -4.99
C ALA A 100 -11.30 -9.16 -5.88
N GLY A 101 -10.87 -8.01 -5.43
CA GLY A 101 -10.89 -6.75 -6.19
C GLY A 101 -9.78 -6.62 -7.21
N SER A 102 -9.17 -5.43 -7.33
CA SER A 102 -8.03 -5.21 -8.23
C SER A 102 -6.76 -5.86 -7.67
N TRP A 103 -6.09 -6.64 -8.52
CA TRP A 103 -4.82 -7.32 -8.23
C TRP A 103 -3.62 -6.56 -8.83
N ALA A 104 -2.50 -7.26 -9.00
CA ALA A 104 -1.26 -6.68 -9.52
C ALA A 104 -1.52 -5.82 -10.77
N SER A 105 -0.84 -4.69 -10.83
CA SER A 105 -0.99 -3.73 -11.91
C SER A 105 0.22 -3.68 -12.83
N SER A 106 -0.01 -3.28 -14.08
CA SER A 106 1.03 -2.90 -15.02
C SER A 106 0.86 -1.44 -15.41
N PHE A 107 1.96 -0.69 -15.44
CA PHE A 107 1.95 0.73 -15.74
C PHE A 107 2.85 1.03 -16.92
N ARG A 108 2.35 1.79 -17.92
CA ARG A 108 3.09 2.13 -19.14
C ARG A 108 2.82 3.57 -19.58
N TYR A 109 3.79 4.13 -20.28
CA TYR A 109 3.64 5.37 -21.05
C TYR A 109 4.04 5.12 -22.49
N HIS A 110 3.14 5.38 -23.42
CA HIS A 110 3.38 5.18 -24.85
C HIS A 110 2.70 6.28 -25.66
N ASN A 111 3.48 6.93 -26.54
CA ASN A 111 2.99 7.94 -27.48
C ASN A 111 2.08 9.02 -26.84
N GLY A 112 2.52 9.60 -25.71
CA GLY A 112 1.77 10.66 -25.03
C GLY A 112 0.59 10.19 -24.20
N THR A 113 0.39 8.88 -24.05
CA THR A 113 -0.71 8.27 -23.27
C THR A 113 -0.16 7.41 -22.15
N TYR A 114 -0.71 7.57 -20.95
CA TYR A 114 -0.46 6.73 -19.79
C TYR A 114 -1.49 5.59 -19.79
N TYR A 115 -1.03 4.38 -19.48
CA TYR A 115 -1.86 3.19 -19.38
C TYR A 115 -1.58 2.52 -18.04
N VAL A 116 -2.61 2.24 -17.25
CA VAL A 116 -2.52 1.36 -16.10
C VAL A 116 -3.53 0.24 -16.25
N SER A 117 -3.12 -0.99 -15.99
CA SER A 117 -4.00 -2.15 -16.14
C SER A 117 -3.95 -3.03 -14.90
N THR A 118 -5.04 -3.72 -14.64
CA THR A 118 -5.20 -4.71 -13.57
C THR A 118 -6.18 -5.79 -14.00
N PHE A 119 -6.30 -6.81 -13.20
CA PHE A 119 -7.34 -7.83 -13.36
C PHE A 119 -8.11 -7.99 -12.05
N ALA A 120 -9.35 -8.45 -12.13
CA ALA A 120 -10.18 -8.64 -10.96
C ALA A 120 -11.08 -9.86 -11.12
N SER A 121 -11.04 -10.76 -10.15
CA SER A 121 -11.91 -11.94 -10.14
C SER A 121 -13.38 -11.57 -9.91
N THR A 122 -13.66 -10.51 -9.16
CA THR A 122 -15.03 -10.05 -8.90
C THR A 122 -15.73 -9.51 -10.15
N SER A 123 -15.02 -8.97 -11.11
CA SER A 123 -15.56 -8.55 -12.41
C SER A 123 -15.45 -9.63 -13.49
N GLY A 124 -14.56 -10.61 -13.31
CA GLY A 124 -14.21 -11.63 -14.31
C GLY A 124 -13.44 -11.05 -15.50
N LYS A 125 -12.81 -9.88 -15.38
CA LYS A 125 -12.23 -9.13 -16.50
C LYS A 125 -10.82 -8.64 -16.22
N THR A 126 -10.12 -8.35 -17.32
CA THR A 126 -8.94 -7.51 -17.35
C THR A 126 -9.39 -6.07 -17.65
N HIS A 127 -8.88 -5.11 -16.88
CA HIS A 127 -9.18 -3.69 -16.96
C HIS A 127 -7.96 -2.92 -17.44
N VAL A 128 -8.15 -2.01 -18.39
CA VAL A 128 -7.12 -1.09 -18.88
C VAL A 128 -7.66 0.34 -18.79
N TYR A 129 -6.97 1.17 -18.04
CA TYR A 129 -7.27 2.59 -17.87
C TYR A 129 -6.24 3.41 -18.64
N SER A 130 -6.68 4.39 -19.41
CA SER A 130 -5.79 5.24 -20.20
C SER A 130 -6.11 6.72 -20.01
N THR A 131 -5.06 7.57 -20.00
CA THR A 131 -5.21 9.03 -19.97
C THR A 131 -4.06 9.72 -20.69
N LYS A 132 -4.33 10.86 -21.31
CA LYS A 132 -3.30 11.76 -21.84
C LYS A 132 -2.84 12.81 -20.84
N ASN A 133 -3.53 12.94 -19.71
CA ASN A 133 -3.20 13.91 -18.67
C ASN A 133 -3.28 13.26 -17.29
N ILE A 134 -2.17 12.68 -16.89
CA ILE A 134 -2.08 11.97 -15.60
C ILE A 134 -2.32 12.87 -14.39
N GLU A 135 -1.99 14.16 -14.48
CA GLU A 135 -2.21 15.11 -13.35
C GLU A 135 -3.71 15.38 -13.13
N LYS A 136 -4.54 15.29 -14.16
CA LYS A 136 -6.00 15.41 -14.04
C LYS A 136 -6.65 14.14 -13.50
N GLY A 137 -6.10 12.97 -13.83
CA GLY A 137 -6.71 11.70 -13.49
C GLY A 137 -8.00 11.40 -14.27
N ASP A 138 -8.19 11.98 -15.46
CA ASP A 138 -9.32 11.68 -16.35
C ASP A 138 -9.05 10.35 -17.07
N TRP A 139 -9.21 9.24 -16.35
CA TRP A 139 -8.95 7.91 -16.87
C TRP A 139 -10.15 7.38 -17.68
N LYS A 140 -9.85 6.86 -18.87
CA LYS A 140 -10.82 6.13 -19.70
C LYS A 140 -10.61 4.64 -19.49
N GLU A 141 -11.65 3.93 -19.10
CA GLU A 141 -11.66 2.49 -18.93
C GLU A 141 -11.97 1.75 -20.22
N SER A 142 -11.28 0.62 -20.40
CA SER A 142 -11.64 -0.46 -21.32
C SER A 142 -11.53 -1.78 -20.56
N THR A 143 -12.46 -2.71 -20.81
CA THR A 143 -12.46 -4.03 -20.17
C THR A 143 -12.63 -5.13 -21.19
N PHE A 144 -12.00 -6.28 -20.93
CA PHE A 144 -12.14 -7.45 -21.80
C PHE A 144 -11.91 -8.75 -21.02
N GLU A 145 -12.34 -9.84 -21.60
CA GLU A 145 -12.02 -11.22 -21.19
C GLU A 145 -10.89 -11.77 -22.05
N PRO A 146 -10.09 -12.72 -21.53
CA PRO A 146 -10.17 -13.32 -20.19
C PRO A 146 -9.52 -12.47 -19.11
N VAL A 147 -9.65 -12.91 -17.85
CA VAL A 147 -8.80 -12.44 -16.74
C VAL A 147 -7.38 -12.88 -17.02
N LEU A 148 -6.46 -11.92 -17.13
CA LEU A 148 -5.05 -12.16 -17.38
C LEU A 148 -4.27 -12.00 -16.07
N HIS A 149 -3.97 -13.12 -15.42
CA HIS A 149 -3.34 -13.17 -14.10
C HIS A 149 -1.93 -12.55 -14.13
N ASP A 150 -1.68 -11.62 -13.22
CA ASP A 150 -0.39 -10.98 -12.96
C ASP A 150 0.34 -10.52 -14.23
N HIS A 151 -0.41 -9.78 -15.05
CA HIS A 151 0.04 -9.42 -16.38
C HIS A 151 0.96 -8.19 -16.43
N SER A 152 1.77 -8.14 -17.49
CA SER A 152 2.56 -6.98 -17.90
C SER A 152 2.06 -6.49 -19.26
N LEU A 153 1.48 -5.30 -19.33
CA LEU A 153 1.18 -4.63 -20.60
C LEU A 153 2.49 -4.16 -21.24
N PHE A 154 2.66 -4.37 -22.54
CA PHE A 154 3.87 -4.00 -23.24
C PHE A 154 3.58 -3.48 -24.66
N PHE A 155 4.12 -2.31 -24.99
CA PHE A 155 4.10 -1.71 -26.31
C PHE A 155 5.47 -1.93 -26.95
N ASP A 156 5.54 -2.73 -28.02
CA ASP A 156 6.80 -3.00 -28.70
C ASP A 156 7.12 -1.97 -29.78
N ASP A 157 8.38 -1.90 -30.20
CA ASP A 157 8.88 -0.93 -31.19
C ASP A 157 8.29 -1.14 -32.59
N ASP A 158 7.78 -2.34 -32.90
CA ASP A 158 7.08 -2.67 -34.15
C ASP A 158 5.62 -2.19 -34.18
N GLY A 159 5.15 -1.53 -33.11
CA GLY A 159 3.79 -1.02 -32.96
C GLY A 159 2.77 -2.05 -32.49
N ARG A 160 3.18 -3.27 -32.18
CA ARG A 160 2.32 -4.31 -31.61
C ARG A 160 2.23 -4.14 -30.10
N VAL A 161 1.08 -4.54 -29.56
CA VAL A 161 0.80 -4.43 -28.12
C VAL A 161 0.52 -5.81 -27.55
N TYR A 162 1.09 -6.10 -26.40
CA TYR A 162 1.01 -7.41 -25.78
C TYR A 162 0.64 -7.32 -24.30
N MET A 163 0.02 -8.37 -23.79
CA MET A 163 0.05 -8.71 -22.37
C MET A 163 0.79 -10.03 -22.16
N ILE A 164 1.77 -10.01 -21.24
CA ILE A 164 2.51 -11.17 -20.79
C ILE A 164 1.93 -11.54 -19.43
N TYR A 165 1.52 -12.80 -19.22
CA TYR A 165 0.76 -13.20 -18.04
C TYR A 165 0.96 -14.66 -17.68
N GLY A 166 0.53 -15.06 -16.49
CA GLY A 166 0.48 -16.46 -16.06
C GLY A 166 1.19 -16.71 -14.76
N GLY A 167 1.19 -17.98 -14.35
CA GLY A 167 1.85 -18.48 -13.14
C GLY A 167 2.51 -19.83 -13.42
N GLY A 168 3.84 -19.89 -13.33
CA GLY A 168 4.66 -21.04 -13.72
C GLY A 168 4.89 -21.11 -15.23
N GLU A 169 3.85 -21.37 -16.02
CA GLU A 169 3.83 -21.18 -17.46
C GLU A 169 3.51 -19.72 -17.78
N ILE A 170 4.37 -19.05 -18.54
CA ILE A 170 4.18 -17.67 -18.94
C ILE A 170 3.76 -17.61 -20.40
N ARG A 171 2.69 -16.88 -20.64
CA ARG A 171 2.04 -16.70 -21.93
C ARG A 171 2.12 -15.25 -22.41
N ILE A 172 2.00 -15.08 -23.70
CA ILE A 172 1.85 -13.76 -24.35
C ILE A 172 0.57 -13.75 -25.18
N ILE A 173 -0.19 -12.68 -25.08
CA ILE A 173 -1.37 -12.44 -25.92
C ILE A 173 -1.28 -11.04 -26.56
N GLU A 174 -1.64 -10.97 -27.84
CA GLU A 174 -1.63 -9.69 -28.58
C GLU A 174 -2.94 -8.95 -28.37
N LEU A 175 -2.82 -7.65 -28.09
CA LEU A 175 -3.94 -6.73 -27.96
C LEU A 175 -4.10 -5.86 -29.21
N THR A 176 -5.23 -5.17 -29.31
CA THR A 176 -5.40 -4.05 -30.24
C THR A 176 -4.39 -2.93 -29.96
N ALA A 177 -4.10 -2.11 -30.96
CA ALA A 177 -3.05 -1.08 -30.86
C ALA A 177 -3.29 -0.03 -29.76
N ASP A 178 -4.53 0.14 -29.34
CA ASP A 178 -4.93 1.01 -28.23
C ASP A 178 -5.04 0.27 -26.87
N ALA A 179 -4.64 -1.00 -26.83
CA ALA A 179 -4.73 -1.89 -25.67
C ALA A 179 -6.15 -2.07 -25.09
N SER A 180 -7.21 -1.81 -25.87
CA SER A 180 -8.59 -1.82 -25.39
C SER A 180 -9.24 -3.21 -25.40
N SER A 181 -8.67 -4.17 -26.15
CA SER A 181 -9.18 -5.54 -26.27
C SER A 181 -8.13 -6.52 -26.76
N VAL A 182 -8.41 -7.81 -26.65
CA VAL A 182 -7.64 -8.85 -27.33
C VAL A 182 -7.80 -8.70 -28.84
N LYS A 183 -6.71 -8.83 -29.57
CA LYS A 183 -6.71 -8.73 -31.05
C LYS A 183 -7.16 -10.05 -31.68
N ASP A 184 -8.20 -9.98 -32.52
CA ASP A 184 -8.67 -11.14 -33.28
C ASP A 184 -7.58 -11.69 -34.20
N GLY A 185 -7.32 -12.99 -34.11
CA GLY A 185 -6.26 -13.64 -34.88
C GLY A 185 -4.84 -13.22 -34.50
N GLY A 186 -4.69 -12.47 -33.42
CA GLY A 186 -3.40 -12.07 -32.86
C GLY A 186 -2.65 -13.24 -32.23
N VAL A 187 -1.41 -12.98 -31.77
CA VAL A 187 -0.59 -13.97 -31.08
C VAL A 187 -1.26 -14.35 -29.75
N ASN A 188 -1.27 -15.64 -29.45
CA ASN A 188 -1.61 -16.19 -28.14
C ASN A 188 -0.86 -17.52 -27.98
N GLN A 189 0.25 -17.48 -27.24
CA GLN A 189 1.10 -18.67 -27.07
C GLN A 189 1.88 -18.65 -25.77
N VAL A 190 2.42 -19.80 -25.39
CA VAL A 190 3.42 -19.93 -24.30
C VAL A 190 4.75 -19.39 -24.81
N ILE A 191 5.43 -18.60 -23.96
CA ILE A 191 6.79 -18.09 -24.22
C ILE A 191 7.82 -18.65 -23.24
N ILE A 192 7.38 -19.07 -22.03
CA ILE A 192 8.23 -19.76 -21.05
C ILE A 192 7.39 -20.86 -20.40
N GLU A 193 7.80 -22.12 -20.56
CA GLU A 193 7.04 -23.27 -20.01
C GLU A 193 7.20 -23.40 -18.49
N ASN A 194 8.35 -23.02 -17.94
CA ASN A 194 8.63 -23.06 -16.50
C ASN A 194 9.52 -21.88 -16.10
N ALA A 195 8.90 -20.78 -15.72
CA ALA A 195 9.62 -19.58 -15.33
C ALA A 195 10.29 -19.69 -13.94
N SER A 196 9.99 -20.72 -13.15
CA SER A 196 10.70 -20.99 -11.89
C SER A 196 11.98 -21.82 -12.09
N LEU A 197 12.31 -22.24 -13.31
CA LEU A 197 13.47 -23.11 -13.58
C LEU A 197 14.79 -22.59 -12.97
N PRO A 198 15.09 -21.26 -12.98
CA PRO A 198 16.34 -20.75 -12.43
C PRO A 198 16.57 -21.04 -10.94
N VAL A 199 15.53 -21.20 -10.15
CA VAL A 199 15.65 -21.51 -8.71
C VAL A 199 15.61 -23.01 -8.43
N GLY A 200 15.13 -23.82 -9.39
CA GLY A 200 15.02 -25.27 -9.24
C GLY A 200 14.03 -25.72 -8.16
N GLY A 201 13.96 -27.03 -7.96
CA GLY A 201 13.16 -27.64 -6.88
C GLY A 201 11.64 -27.52 -7.05
N LYS A 202 10.91 -27.88 -6.00
CA LYS A 202 9.45 -27.74 -5.94
C LYS A 202 9.06 -26.33 -5.49
N GLN A 203 8.09 -25.73 -6.16
CA GLN A 203 7.61 -24.40 -5.84
C GLN A 203 6.42 -24.42 -4.88
N GLY A 204 6.44 -23.54 -3.87
CA GLY A 204 5.26 -23.17 -3.09
C GLY A 204 4.42 -22.13 -3.85
N LEU A 205 5.11 -21.21 -4.56
CA LEU A 205 4.53 -20.27 -5.52
C LEU A 205 5.29 -20.39 -6.84
N PRO A 206 4.67 -20.90 -7.93
CA PRO A 206 5.25 -20.81 -9.27
C PRO A 206 5.49 -19.37 -9.69
N ALA A 207 6.46 -19.14 -10.58
CA ALA A 207 6.83 -17.79 -11.01
C ALA A 207 5.66 -17.03 -11.62
N GLU A 208 5.34 -15.86 -11.06
CA GLU A 208 4.26 -14.96 -11.48
C GLU A 208 4.66 -13.48 -11.31
N GLY A 209 3.73 -12.54 -11.43
CA GLY A 209 4.04 -11.11 -11.28
C GLY A 209 4.86 -10.56 -12.44
N SER A 210 4.48 -10.89 -13.68
CA SER A 210 5.21 -10.53 -14.89
C SER A 210 5.47 -9.03 -15.00
N GLN A 211 6.73 -8.62 -15.20
CA GLN A 211 7.13 -7.25 -15.50
C GLN A 211 8.15 -7.24 -16.65
N MET A 212 7.71 -6.75 -17.83
CA MET A 212 8.53 -6.69 -19.05
C MET A 212 9.20 -5.33 -19.19
N ILE A 213 10.50 -5.32 -19.47
CA ILE A 213 11.22 -4.15 -19.96
C ILE A 213 12.00 -4.51 -21.23
N LYS A 214 12.34 -3.50 -22.05
CA LYS A 214 13.24 -3.64 -23.20
C LYS A 214 14.45 -2.72 -23.02
N LYS A 215 15.63 -3.27 -23.19
CA LYS A 215 16.88 -2.52 -23.12
C LYS A 215 17.90 -3.05 -24.12
N ASP A 216 18.49 -2.14 -24.89
CA ASP A 216 19.53 -2.47 -25.90
C ASP A 216 19.10 -3.58 -26.87
N GLY A 217 17.79 -3.53 -27.29
CA GLY A 217 17.19 -4.48 -28.20
C GLY A 217 16.82 -5.84 -27.61
N LYS A 218 17.08 -6.07 -26.33
CA LYS A 218 16.74 -7.31 -25.60
C LYS A 218 15.54 -7.11 -24.69
N TYR A 219 14.74 -8.17 -24.54
CA TYR A 219 13.59 -8.26 -23.66
C TYR A 219 14.00 -8.88 -22.33
N TYR A 220 13.60 -8.26 -21.23
CA TYR A 220 13.82 -8.75 -19.87
C TYR A 220 12.48 -8.89 -19.18
N LEU A 221 12.22 -10.05 -18.62
CA LEU A 221 10.96 -10.40 -17.98
C LEU A 221 11.24 -10.86 -16.56
N PHE A 222 10.70 -10.13 -15.60
CA PHE A 222 10.89 -10.36 -14.16
C PHE A 222 9.69 -11.09 -13.59
N HIS A 223 9.95 -11.99 -12.61
CA HIS A 223 8.93 -12.75 -11.92
C HIS A 223 9.35 -13.07 -10.49
N ILE A 224 8.38 -13.00 -9.57
CA ILE A 224 8.52 -13.58 -8.23
C ILE A 224 8.29 -15.09 -8.32
N THR A 225 9.06 -15.87 -7.56
CA THR A 225 8.78 -17.28 -7.29
C THR A 225 9.14 -17.63 -5.85
N TRP A 226 8.49 -18.65 -5.29
CA TRP A 226 8.75 -19.07 -3.93
C TRP A 226 9.05 -20.57 -3.87
N PRO A 227 10.34 -20.97 -3.83
CA PRO A 227 10.69 -22.36 -3.62
C PRO A 227 10.20 -22.87 -2.27
N GLN A 228 9.74 -24.13 -2.23
CA GLN A 228 9.25 -24.74 -0.99
C GLN A 228 10.38 -24.81 0.06
N ASN A 229 10.13 -24.34 1.29
CA ASN A 229 11.10 -24.27 2.39
C ASN A 229 12.26 -23.29 2.17
N ASP A 230 12.09 -22.30 1.32
CA ASP A 230 13.06 -21.24 1.06
C ASP A 230 12.34 -19.86 1.09
N MET A 231 13.04 -18.80 0.73
CA MET A 231 12.46 -17.45 0.67
C MET A 231 11.93 -17.14 -0.73
N ARG A 232 11.03 -16.18 -0.83
CA ARG A 232 10.64 -15.57 -2.10
C ARG A 232 11.87 -15.03 -2.81
N THR A 233 11.93 -15.29 -4.10
CA THR A 233 13.10 -15.02 -4.96
C THR A 233 12.61 -14.36 -6.23
N GLU A 234 13.33 -13.34 -6.70
CA GLU A 234 13.09 -12.75 -8.02
C GLU A 234 13.97 -13.42 -9.07
N VAL A 235 13.35 -13.79 -10.18
CA VAL A 235 14.04 -14.31 -11.35
C VAL A 235 13.89 -13.35 -12.52
N VAL A 236 14.89 -13.30 -13.38
CA VAL A 236 14.87 -12.53 -14.63
C VAL A 236 15.13 -13.44 -15.81
N HIS A 237 14.30 -13.30 -16.85
CA HIS A 237 14.46 -14.00 -18.12
C HIS A 237 14.82 -13.00 -19.22
N ARG A 238 15.74 -13.36 -20.11
CA ARG A 238 16.22 -12.51 -21.20
C ARG A 238 16.07 -13.20 -22.54
N ALA A 239 15.66 -12.46 -23.57
CA ALA A 239 15.61 -12.95 -24.95
C ALA A 239 15.96 -11.82 -25.95
N ASP A 240 16.38 -12.22 -27.17
CA ASP A 240 16.55 -11.30 -28.31
C ASP A 240 15.24 -11.03 -29.06
N ASN A 241 14.24 -11.89 -28.85
CA ASN A 241 12.90 -11.78 -29.44
C ASN A 241 11.85 -11.91 -28.33
N ILE A 242 10.77 -11.13 -28.42
CA ILE A 242 9.70 -11.15 -27.42
C ILE A 242 9.02 -12.53 -27.29
N MET A 243 9.05 -13.32 -28.36
CA MET A 243 8.55 -14.71 -28.35
C MET A 243 9.57 -15.72 -27.84
N GLY A 244 10.76 -15.28 -27.43
CA GLY A 244 11.85 -16.13 -26.96
C GLY A 244 12.76 -16.64 -28.10
N PRO A 245 13.61 -17.66 -27.81
CA PRO A 245 13.70 -18.37 -26.53
C PRO A 245 14.30 -17.50 -25.40
N TYR A 246 13.81 -17.73 -24.20
CA TYR A 246 14.26 -17.02 -22.99
C TYR A 246 15.30 -17.82 -22.21
N GLU A 247 16.39 -17.16 -21.81
CA GLU A 247 17.33 -17.64 -20.81
C GLU A 247 17.01 -17.02 -19.45
N GLY A 248 16.93 -17.82 -18.37
CA GLY A 248 16.55 -17.36 -17.03
C GLY A 248 17.69 -17.41 -16.03
N ARG A 249 17.72 -16.46 -15.09
CA ARG A 249 18.65 -16.39 -13.94
C ARG A 249 17.93 -15.91 -12.67
N VAL A 250 18.47 -16.26 -11.52
CA VAL A 250 18.11 -15.60 -10.26
C VAL A 250 18.61 -14.15 -10.32
N PHE A 251 17.72 -13.19 -10.10
CA PHE A 251 18.05 -11.77 -10.01
C PHE A 251 18.32 -11.35 -8.57
N LEU A 252 17.42 -11.72 -7.64
CA LEU A 252 17.55 -11.37 -6.22
C LEU A 252 17.05 -12.53 -5.34
N LYS A 253 17.86 -12.88 -4.35
CA LYS A 253 17.50 -13.77 -3.24
C LYS A 253 18.00 -13.16 -1.94
N ASP A 254 17.23 -12.23 -1.38
CA ASP A 254 17.56 -11.53 -0.14
C ASP A 254 16.29 -11.16 0.63
N ARG A 255 16.19 -11.59 1.88
CA ARG A 255 15.12 -11.27 2.85
C ARG A 255 13.69 -11.50 2.32
N GLY A 256 13.52 -12.28 1.25
CA GLY A 256 12.23 -12.51 0.61
C GLY A 256 11.67 -11.31 -0.16
N ILE A 257 12.54 -10.36 -0.54
CA ILE A 257 12.18 -9.19 -1.36
C ILE A 257 12.11 -9.64 -2.81
N ALA A 258 10.95 -9.46 -3.44
CA ALA A 258 10.69 -9.87 -4.82
C ALA A 258 9.45 -9.15 -5.37
N GLN A 259 9.05 -9.50 -6.57
CA GLN A 259 7.97 -8.94 -7.39
C GLN A 259 8.12 -7.44 -7.65
N GLY A 260 8.66 -7.16 -8.80
CA GLY A 260 8.88 -5.82 -9.28
C GLY A 260 9.63 -5.80 -10.60
N SER A 261 10.34 -4.74 -10.87
CA SER A 261 11.08 -4.56 -12.12
C SER A 261 12.21 -3.55 -11.95
N LEU A 262 12.72 -3.06 -13.06
CA LEU A 262 13.75 -2.04 -13.12
C LEU A 262 13.18 -0.70 -13.59
N ILE A 263 13.84 0.37 -13.16
CA ILE A 263 13.58 1.73 -13.59
C ILE A 263 14.89 2.47 -13.79
N ASP A 264 14.99 3.24 -14.87
CA ASP A 264 16.14 4.10 -15.12
C ASP A 264 15.95 5.51 -14.55
N THR A 265 17.06 6.24 -14.42
CA THR A 265 17.06 7.65 -14.02
C THR A 265 17.39 8.55 -15.21
N PRO A 266 17.12 9.86 -15.14
CA PRO A 266 17.55 10.81 -16.17
C PRO A 266 19.08 10.86 -16.36
N THR A 267 19.87 10.39 -15.37
CA THR A 267 21.34 10.30 -15.43
C THR A 267 21.84 8.99 -16.00
N GLY A 268 20.94 8.02 -16.28
CA GLY A 268 21.27 6.72 -16.85
C GLY A 268 21.59 5.64 -15.81
N ASP A 269 21.46 5.95 -14.53
CA ASP A 269 21.52 4.94 -13.45
C ASP A 269 20.27 4.07 -13.47
N TRP A 270 20.37 2.85 -12.94
CA TRP A 270 19.27 1.91 -12.88
C TRP A 270 18.99 1.50 -11.43
N TYR A 271 17.73 1.32 -11.12
CA TYR A 271 17.25 0.79 -9.84
C TYR A 271 16.26 -0.34 -10.07
N ALA A 272 16.30 -1.35 -9.20
CA ALA A 272 15.20 -2.30 -9.05
C ALA A 272 14.29 -1.83 -7.91
N TYR A 273 13.00 -2.01 -8.11
CA TYR A 273 11.96 -1.77 -7.11
C TYR A 273 11.17 -3.06 -6.92
N MET A 274 11.06 -3.49 -5.68
CA MET A 274 10.39 -4.74 -5.31
C MET A 274 9.82 -4.59 -3.91
N PHE A 275 8.89 -5.45 -3.50
CA PHE A 275 8.36 -5.40 -2.15
C PHE A 275 8.82 -6.60 -1.31
N ARG A 276 8.64 -6.47 -0.01
CA ARG A 276 8.77 -7.55 0.97
C ARG A 276 7.45 -7.74 1.68
N ASP A 277 7.00 -8.99 1.86
CA ASP A 277 5.95 -9.29 2.83
C ASP A 277 6.47 -9.03 4.24
N PHE A 278 5.78 -8.15 4.96
CA PHE A 278 6.28 -7.69 6.25
C PHE A 278 5.21 -7.78 7.34
N GLY A 279 4.66 -8.98 7.56
CA GLY A 279 3.63 -9.25 8.56
C GLY A 279 2.37 -8.42 8.37
N ALA A 280 1.79 -7.99 9.48
CA ALA A 280 0.50 -7.32 9.50
C ALA A 280 0.50 -5.93 8.84
N VAL A 281 1.65 -5.25 8.73
CA VAL A 281 1.71 -3.98 7.99
C VAL A 281 1.50 -4.16 6.49
N GLY A 282 1.72 -5.37 5.96
CA GLY A 282 1.52 -5.70 4.55
C GLY A 282 2.82 -5.76 3.74
N ARG A 283 2.75 -5.40 2.48
CA ARG A 283 3.84 -5.52 1.50
C ARG A 283 4.53 -4.18 1.30
N ILE A 284 5.76 -4.06 1.81
CA ILE A 284 6.52 -2.81 1.89
C ILE A 284 7.57 -2.72 0.78
N PRO A 285 7.57 -1.63 -0.03
CA PRO A 285 8.51 -1.46 -1.15
C PRO A 285 9.96 -1.19 -0.72
N HIS A 286 10.87 -1.75 -1.48
CA HIS A 286 12.32 -1.54 -1.38
C HIS A 286 12.87 -1.07 -2.72
N LEU A 287 13.96 -0.32 -2.67
CA LEU A 287 14.69 0.17 -3.83
C LEU A 287 16.15 -0.27 -3.73
N MET A 288 16.76 -0.69 -4.82
CA MET A 288 18.14 -1.11 -4.86
C MET A 288 18.83 -0.70 -6.16
N PRO A 289 20.07 -0.19 -6.12
CA PRO A 289 20.81 0.15 -7.33
C PRO A 289 21.14 -1.11 -8.14
N VAL A 290 21.16 -0.97 -9.46
CA VAL A 290 21.38 -2.05 -10.41
C VAL A 290 22.55 -1.69 -11.34
N GLU A 291 23.44 -2.65 -11.56
CA GLU A 291 24.48 -2.63 -12.55
C GLU A 291 24.18 -3.61 -13.69
N TRP A 292 24.72 -3.34 -14.87
CA TRP A 292 24.59 -4.21 -16.04
C TRP A 292 25.91 -4.89 -16.35
N VAL A 293 25.97 -6.21 -16.22
CA VAL A 293 27.17 -7.02 -16.48
C VAL A 293 26.84 -8.08 -17.52
N ASP A 294 27.57 -8.10 -18.63
CA ASP A 294 27.37 -9.02 -19.76
C ASP A 294 25.90 -9.03 -20.27
N GLY A 295 25.26 -7.85 -20.23
CA GLY A 295 23.87 -7.68 -20.61
C GLY A 295 22.86 -8.31 -19.64
N TRP A 296 23.24 -8.55 -18.40
CA TRP A 296 22.32 -8.95 -17.31
C TRP A 296 22.28 -7.88 -16.23
N PRO A 297 21.08 -7.59 -15.71
CA PRO A 297 20.96 -6.75 -14.52
C PRO A 297 21.41 -7.53 -13.29
N ILE A 298 22.18 -6.88 -12.43
CA ILE A 298 22.58 -7.40 -11.12
C ILE A 298 22.36 -6.32 -10.06
N VAL A 299 21.96 -6.71 -8.86
CA VAL A 299 21.93 -5.77 -7.73
C VAL A 299 23.36 -5.36 -7.40
N ALA A 300 23.62 -4.04 -7.37
CA ALA A 300 24.96 -3.49 -7.18
C ALA A 300 25.56 -3.86 -5.80
N GLY A 301 26.88 -3.85 -5.73
CA GLY A 301 27.61 -4.14 -4.51
C GLY A 301 27.71 -5.65 -4.23
N ASP A 302 27.18 -6.09 -3.12
CA ASP A 302 27.25 -7.51 -2.70
C ASP A 302 26.06 -8.37 -3.18
N GLY A 303 25.21 -7.82 -4.05
CA GLY A 303 24.03 -8.49 -4.56
C GLY A 303 22.85 -8.52 -3.57
N LYS A 304 22.89 -7.66 -2.54
CA LYS A 304 21.85 -7.54 -1.50
C LYS A 304 21.16 -6.19 -1.53
N VAL A 305 19.99 -6.15 -0.98
CA VAL A 305 19.22 -4.91 -0.83
C VAL A 305 19.87 -4.04 0.27
N PRO A 306 20.33 -2.83 -0.06
CA PRO A 306 20.98 -1.96 0.93
C PRO A 306 19.96 -1.38 1.90
N ASP A 307 20.35 -1.19 3.16
CA ASP A 307 19.52 -0.49 4.15
C ASP A 307 19.54 1.04 3.90
N CYS A 308 20.56 1.53 3.22
CA CYS A 308 20.79 2.94 2.93
C CYS A 308 21.07 3.17 1.45
N LEU A 309 20.33 4.08 0.82
CA LEU A 309 20.47 4.48 -0.58
C LEU A 309 21.36 5.73 -0.65
N ALA A 310 22.58 5.56 -1.12
CA ALA A 310 23.55 6.66 -1.25
C ALA A 310 23.05 7.73 -2.25
N GLY A 311 23.22 9.01 -1.90
CA GLY A 311 22.87 10.13 -2.77
C GLY A 311 21.38 10.48 -2.81
N ILE A 312 20.50 9.69 -2.20
CA ILE A 312 19.07 9.98 -2.07
C ILE A 312 18.80 10.26 -0.59
N SER A 313 18.07 11.33 -0.28
CA SER A 313 17.66 11.63 1.09
C SER A 313 16.15 11.47 1.24
N SER A 314 15.70 10.69 2.23
CA SER A 314 14.30 10.72 2.64
C SER A 314 14.14 11.65 3.85
N SER A 315 13.19 12.56 3.77
CA SER A 315 12.85 13.47 4.87
C SER A 315 12.06 12.77 5.97
N GLN A 316 11.34 11.72 5.63
CA GLN A 316 10.55 10.88 6.54
C GLN A 316 10.42 9.47 5.94
N ILE A 317 10.22 8.49 6.79
CA ILE A 317 10.01 7.11 6.39
C ILE A 317 8.67 7.02 5.63
N GLY A 318 8.71 7.25 4.32
CA GLY A 318 7.64 6.93 3.36
C GLY A 318 6.20 7.41 3.64
N LEU A 319 5.99 8.32 4.60
CA LEU A 319 4.65 8.64 5.07
C LEU A 319 4.07 9.92 4.47
N SER A 320 4.90 10.80 3.96
CA SER A 320 4.59 12.22 3.92
C SER A 320 3.37 12.63 3.09
N LYS A 321 2.85 11.77 2.19
CA LYS A 321 1.69 12.16 1.37
C LYS A 321 0.84 10.97 0.89
N ILE A 322 1.04 9.80 1.47
CA ILE A 322 0.20 8.63 1.22
C ILE A 322 -0.65 8.24 2.44
N ILE A 323 -0.32 8.80 3.59
CA ILE A 323 -1.05 8.72 4.86
C ILE A 323 -0.98 10.10 5.50
N ALA A 324 -2.10 10.64 6.01
CA ALA A 324 -2.15 11.98 6.58
C ALA A 324 -3.25 12.11 7.63
N SER A 325 -3.02 12.99 8.59
CA SER A 325 -4.09 13.49 9.48
C SER A 325 -5.09 14.31 8.68
N ASP A 326 -6.34 14.33 9.14
CA ASP A 326 -7.43 15.10 8.56
C ASP A 326 -8.31 15.68 9.68
N GLU A 327 -8.42 17.00 9.71
CA GLU A 327 -9.29 17.74 10.65
C GLU A 327 -10.72 17.87 10.12
N PHE A 328 -11.02 17.26 8.97
CA PHE A 328 -12.30 17.33 8.26
C PHE A 328 -12.79 18.75 7.98
N GLU A 329 -11.94 19.76 8.15
CA GLU A 329 -12.25 21.12 7.74
C GLU A 329 -12.30 21.21 6.21
N ARG A 330 -13.44 21.65 5.69
CA ARG A 330 -13.66 21.83 4.24
C ARG A 330 -14.21 23.22 3.96
N LYS A 331 -13.87 23.74 2.79
CA LYS A 331 -14.55 24.92 2.27
C LYS A 331 -16.00 24.56 1.95
N LYS A 332 -16.92 25.47 2.20
CA LYS A 332 -18.34 25.25 1.88
C LYS A 332 -18.53 24.80 0.43
N GLY A 333 -19.17 23.65 0.24
CA GLY A 333 -19.39 23.01 -1.06
C GLY A 333 -18.25 22.12 -1.55
N ASP A 334 -17.16 21.98 -0.78
CA ASP A 334 -16.12 20.98 -1.04
C ASP A 334 -16.39 19.73 -0.20
N ALA A 335 -17.07 18.77 -0.80
CA ALA A 335 -17.43 17.50 -0.16
C ALA A 335 -16.39 16.38 -0.41
N LYS A 336 -15.18 16.72 -0.88
CA LYS A 336 -14.18 15.73 -1.24
C LYS A 336 -13.32 15.31 -0.05
N LEU A 337 -13.03 14.02 -0.01
CA LEU A 337 -12.00 13.47 0.87
C LEU A 337 -10.62 13.59 0.20
N PRO A 338 -9.55 13.86 0.97
CA PRO A 338 -8.18 13.74 0.48
C PRO A 338 -7.88 12.34 -0.08
N LEU A 339 -6.96 12.27 -1.03
CA LEU A 339 -6.59 11.03 -1.75
C LEU A 339 -6.01 9.94 -0.84
N VAL A 340 -5.64 10.23 0.38
CA VAL A 340 -5.17 9.25 1.36
C VAL A 340 -6.28 8.34 1.88
N TRP A 341 -7.54 8.73 1.70
CA TRP A 341 -8.71 7.98 2.15
C TRP A 341 -9.20 6.99 1.10
N GLN A 342 -9.57 5.81 1.57
CA GLN A 342 -10.24 4.78 0.79
C GLN A 342 -11.35 4.13 1.61
N TRP A 343 -12.47 3.85 0.96
CA TRP A 343 -13.57 3.10 1.54
C TRP A 343 -13.28 1.60 1.48
N ASN A 344 -13.68 0.91 2.53
CA ASN A 344 -13.75 -0.55 2.52
C ASN A 344 -14.93 -0.96 1.62
N HIS A 345 -14.65 -1.41 0.39
CA HIS A 345 -15.61 -1.62 -0.70
C HIS A 345 -16.22 -0.32 -1.28
N ASN A 346 -17.23 -0.43 -2.13
CA ASN A 346 -17.91 0.74 -2.70
C ASN A 346 -18.74 1.47 -1.63
N PRO A 347 -18.56 2.77 -1.45
CA PRO A 347 -19.36 3.53 -0.49
C PRO A 347 -20.79 3.80 -1.00
N ASP A 348 -21.72 3.96 -0.09
CA ASP A 348 -22.98 4.67 -0.34
C ASP A 348 -22.78 6.15 -0.04
N ASN A 349 -22.71 6.96 -1.09
CA ASN A 349 -22.42 8.39 -0.99
C ASN A 349 -23.55 9.20 -0.33
N SER A 350 -24.73 8.62 -0.11
CA SER A 350 -25.83 9.26 0.62
C SER A 350 -25.69 9.13 2.14
N LEU A 351 -24.80 8.29 2.62
CA LEU A 351 -24.65 7.93 4.02
C LEU A 351 -23.43 8.55 4.71
N TRP A 352 -22.70 9.41 4.02
CA TRP A 352 -21.57 10.14 4.61
C TRP A 352 -21.52 11.60 4.15
N SER A 353 -20.89 12.46 4.94
CA SER A 353 -20.68 13.86 4.57
C SER A 353 -19.56 14.49 5.38
N VAL A 354 -18.80 15.40 4.75
CA VAL A 354 -17.81 16.30 5.41
C VAL A 354 -18.28 17.77 5.42
N ASP A 355 -19.51 18.05 4.98
CA ASP A 355 -20.09 19.39 4.93
C ASP A 355 -21.46 19.50 5.66
N ALA A 356 -22.07 18.40 6.08
CA ALA A 356 -23.29 18.42 6.90
C ALA A 356 -23.07 19.08 8.27
N ARG A 357 -21.86 19.01 8.81
CA ARG A 357 -21.37 19.75 9.97
C ARG A 357 -19.92 20.17 9.69
N SER A 358 -19.65 21.46 9.69
CA SER A 358 -18.31 21.99 9.41
C SER A 358 -17.28 21.43 10.39
N GLY A 359 -16.13 20.95 9.87
CA GLY A 359 -15.05 20.35 10.66
C GLY A 359 -15.32 18.93 11.12
N TYR A 360 -16.29 18.23 10.54
CA TYR A 360 -16.62 16.84 10.94
C TYR A 360 -16.86 15.94 9.74
N LEU A 361 -16.47 14.69 9.90
CA LEU A 361 -16.97 13.59 9.05
C LEU A 361 -18.21 12.98 9.70
N ARG A 362 -19.35 13.04 9.03
CA ARG A 362 -20.58 12.32 9.42
C ARG A 362 -20.64 10.97 8.75
N LEU A 363 -20.91 9.93 9.53
CA LEU A 363 -21.27 8.60 9.04
C LEU A 363 -22.67 8.24 9.54
N THR A 364 -23.58 7.90 8.62
CA THR A 364 -24.98 7.55 8.90
C THR A 364 -25.19 6.07 8.63
N THR A 365 -25.92 5.37 9.50
CA THR A 365 -26.28 3.97 9.28
C THR A 365 -27.43 3.87 8.29
N GLY A 366 -27.27 3.12 7.19
CA GLY A 366 -28.27 2.98 6.14
C GLY A 366 -29.05 1.66 6.17
N ARG A 367 -28.51 0.66 6.85
CA ARG A 367 -29.07 -0.69 6.94
C ARG A 367 -28.64 -1.37 8.24
N ILE A 368 -29.16 -2.58 8.45
CA ILE A 368 -28.75 -3.44 9.56
C ILE A 368 -27.64 -4.36 9.06
N ASP A 369 -26.50 -4.35 9.75
CA ASP A 369 -25.36 -5.20 9.51
C ASP A 369 -25.04 -6.00 10.79
N SER A 370 -24.70 -7.28 10.63
CA SER A 370 -24.37 -8.15 11.78
C SER A 370 -22.95 -7.96 12.29
N ASP A 371 -22.07 -7.43 11.43
CA ASP A 371 -20.65 -7.29 11.71
C ASP A 371 -20.01 -6.13 10.93
N ILE A 372 -18.90 -5.61 11.46
CA ILE A 372 -18.13 -4.53 10.83
C ILE A 372 -17.58 -4.90 9.44
N LEU A 373 -17.26 -6.17 9.19
CA LEU A 373 -16.78 -6.62 7.88
C LEU A 373 -17.86 -6.58 6.80
N SER A 374 -19.13 -6.57 7.17
CA SER A 374 -20.25 -6.37 6.24
C SER A 374 -20.75 -4.93 6.20
N ALA A 375 -20.26 -4.06 7.09
CA ALA A 375 -20.74 -2.70 7.24
C ALA A 375 -20.35 -1.79 6.08
N LYS A 376 -21.30 -1.00 5.59
CA LYS A 376 -21.06 0.07 4.62
C LYS A 376 -20.26 1.22 5.23
N ASN A 377 -19.52 1.92 4.36
CA ASN A 377 -18.89 3.19 4.66
C ASN A 377 -17.89 3.16 5.82
N THR A 378 -17.09 2.10 5.92
CA THR A 378 -15.87 2.13 6.74
C THR A 378 -14.80 2.89 5.97
N LEU A 379 -14.44 4.08 6.45
CA LEU A 379 -13.46 4.96 5.82
C LEU A 379 -12.06 4.68 6.37
N THR A 380 -11.09 4.39 5.51
CA THR A 380 -9.81 3.85 5.96
C THR A 380 -8.58 4.58 5.41
N GLN A 381 -7.49 4.51 6.19
CA GLN A 381 -6.12 4.77 5.73
C GLN A 381 -5.20 3.60 6.09
N ARG A 382 -4.06 3.47 5.40
CA ARG A 382 -3.04 2.46 5.73
C ARG A 382 -2.50 2.66 7.14
N THR A 383 -2.23 1.57 7.84
CA THR A 383 -1.27 1.61 8.96
C THR A 383 0.15 1.69 8.41
N PHE A 384 1.12 1.98 9.25
CA PHE A 384 2.52 2.08 8.83
C PHE A 384 3.47 1.65 9.94
N GLY A 385 4.64 1.22 9.54
CA GLY A 385 5.67 0.75 10.47
C GLY A 385 6.80 1.75 10.72
N PRO A 386 7.68 1.46 11.68
CA PRO A 386 7.61 0.31 12.60
C PRO A 386 6.50 0.43 13.66
N GLU A 387 6.04 1.63 13.96
CA GLU A 387 4.97 1.96 14.88
C GLU A 387 4.04 2.98 14.25
N SER A 388 2.75 2.88 14.53
CA SER A 388 1.78 3.89 14.14
C SER A 388 0.61 3.97 15.12
N SER A 389 0.06 5.17 15.26
CA SER A 389 -1.17 5.38 16.01
C SER A 389 -2.15 6.22 15.22
N ALA A 390 -3.44 5.99 15.47
CA ALA A 390 -4.51 6.86 15.02
C ALA A 390 -5.37 7.29 16.20
N THR A 391 -5.82 8.55 16.19
CA THR A 391 -6.72 9.11 17.18
C THR A 391 -7.87 9.84 16.51
N THR A 392 -9.04 9.82 17.16
CA THR A 392 -10.23 10.57 16.74
C THR A 392 -11.05 10.99 17.96
N ALA A 393 -11.90 12.00 17.81
CA ALA A 393 -12.97 12.27 18.73
C ALA A 393 -14.31 12.05 18.04
N ILE A 394 -15.26 11.44 18.72
CA ILE A 394 -16.57 11.06 18.19
C ILE A 394 -17.71 11.68 18.99
N GLU A 395 -18.67 12.30 18.29
CA GLU A 395 -19.93 12.80 18.84
C GLU A 395 -21.02 11.77 18.62
N ILE A 396 -21.66 11.34 19.70
CA ILE A 396 -22.52 10.16 19.72
C ILE A 396 -23.98 10.46 20.09
N SER A 397 -24.38 11.73 20.21
CA SER A 397 -25.72 12.13 20.64
C SER A 397 -26.84 11.61 19.72
N LYS A 398 -26.53 11.29 18.47
CA LYS A 398 -27.48 10.85 17.44
C LYS A 398 -27.43 9.37 17.11
N MET A 399 -26.67 8.60 17.88
CA MET A 399 -26.73 7.14 17.82
C MET A 399 -28.10 6.63 18.24
N LYS A 400 -28.57 5.59 17.56
CA LYS A 400 -29.80 4.85 17.91
C LYS A 400 -29.44 3.53 18.59
N GLU A 401 -30.41 2.92 19.27
CA GLU A 401 -30.26 1.58 19.82
C GLU A 401 -29.79 0.59 18.73
N GLY A 402 -28.73 -0.13 19.01
CA GLY A 402 -28.06 -1.05 18.09
C GLY A 402 -26.96 -0.44 17.24
N ASP A 403 -26.73 0.88 17.27
CA ASP A 403 -25.60 1.49 16.56
C ASP A 403 -24.28 1.17 17.28
N CYS A 404 -23.24 0.93 16.47
CA CYS A 404 -21.86 0.75 16.91
C CYS A 404 -20.94 1.59 16.02
N ALA A 405 -20.13 2.47 16.62
CA ALA A 405 -19.27 3.38 15.89
C ALA A 405 -17.91 3.54 16.59
N GLY A 406 -16.84 3.79 15.83
CA GLY A 406 -15.52 3.93 16.45
C GLY A 406 -14.35 3.95 15.50
N LEU A 407 -13.19 3.54 16.04
CA LEU A 407 -11.89 3.45 15.38
C LEU A 407 -11.38 2.01 15.42
N ILE A 408 -11.02 1.47 14.25
CA ILE A 408 -10.66 0.06 14.06
C ILE A 408 -9.23 -0.09 13.50
N ALA A 409 -8.53 -1.14 13.93
CA ALA A 409 -7.46 -1.78 13.19
C ALA A 409 -8.10 -2.90 12.34
N LEU A 410 -8.30 -2.63 11.05
CA LEU A 410 -9.12 -3.43 10.14
C LEU A 410 -8.31 -4.43 9.35
N GLN A 411 -8.66 -5.68 9.48
CA GLN A 411 -8.30 -6.83 8.63
C GLN A 411 -9.36 -7.92 8.85
N LYS A 412 -9.23 -9.12 8.34
CA LYS A 412 -10.11 -10.25 8.67
C LYS A 412 -10.15 -10.51 10.18
N GLU A 413 -8.98 -10.53 10.79
CA GLU A 413 -8.80 -10.50 12.23
C GLU A 413 -8.62 -9.04 12.64
N TYR A 414 -9.58 -8.48 13.35
CA TYR A 414 -9.65 -7.05 13.65
C TYR A 414 -9.80 -6.76 15.13
N GLY A 415 -9.54 -5.54 15.51
CA GLY A 415 -9.95 -5.00 16.79
C GLY A 415 -10.38 -3.55 16.65
N PHE A 416 -11.34 -3.13 17.46
CA PHE A 416 -11.76 -1.75 17.53
C PHE A 416 -12.08 -1.28 18.94
N VAL A 417 -11.90 0.00 19.17
CA VAL A 417 -12.46 0.75 20.27
C VAL A 417 -13.55 1.65 19.73
N GLY A 418 -14.70 1.68 20.39
CA GLY A 418 -15.85 2.44 19.92
C GLY A 418 -16.93 2.60 20.95
N VAL A 419 -18.07 3.15 20.50
CA VAL A 419 -19.27 3.29 21.32
C VAL A 419 -20.37 2.42 20.74
N LYS A 420 -21.04 1.68 21.64
CA LYS A 420 -22.21 0.86 21.34
C LYS A 420 -23.42 1.46 22.06
N ALA A 421 -24.47 1.74 21.32
CA ALA A 421 -25.73 2.23 21.88
C ALA A 421 -26.66 1.05 22.17
N GLU A 422 -27.02 0.86 23.42
CA GLU A 422 -27.94 -0.17 23.88
C GLU A 422 -29.22 0.46 24.46
N LYS A 423 -30.21 -0.36 24.77
CA LYS A 423 -31.52 0.10 25.29
C LYS A 423 -31.41 0.89 26.60
N ASP A 424 -30.45 0.53 27.43
CA ASP A 424 -30.24 1.09 28.77
C ASP A 424 -29.13 2.16 28.84
N GLY A 425 -28.45 2.43 27.74
CA GLY A 425 -27.40 3.45 27.70
C GLY A 425 -26.40 3.29 26.57
N LYS A 426 -25.37 4.09 26.62
CA LYS A 426 -24.21 4.01 25.72
C LYS A 426 -22.98 3.51 26.47
N TYR A 427 -22.16 2.76 25.79
CA TYR A 427 -20.99 2.13 26.38
C TYR A 427 -19.79 2.27 25.47
N ILE A 428 -18.63 2.61 26.07
CA ILE A 428 -17.35 2.43 25.39
C ILE A 428 -17.07 0.93 25.41
N VAL A 429 -16.72 0.38 24.24
CA VAL A 429 -16.41 -1.05 24.09
C VAL A 429 -15.09 -1.25 23.38
N MET A 430 -14.37 -2.32 23.77
CA MET A 430 -13.30 -2.90 22.98
C MET A 430 -13.74 -4.28 22.50
N ILE A 431 -13.82 -4.42 21.18
CA ILE A 431 -14.22 -5.68 20.53
C ILE A 431 -13.12 -6.11 19.56
N GLY A 432 -12.81 -7.39 19.58
CA GLY A 432 -11.88 -8.00 18.63
C GLY A 432 -12.44 -9.28 18.05
N GLN A 433 -11.91 -9.63 16.89
CA GLN A 433 -12.18 -10.90 16.23
C GLN A 433 -10.85 -11.59 15.94
N ASP A 434 -10.67 -12.77 16.48
CA ASP A 434 -9.58 -13.68 16.21
C ASP A 434 -10.15 -14.92 15.52
N SER A 435 -9.65 -15.21 14.31
CA SER A 435 -10.17 -16.29 13.45
C SER A 435 -11.69 -16.17 13.22
N GLU A 436 -12.47 -17.01 13.89
CA GLU A 436 -13.95 -17.04 13.79
C GLU A 436 -14.64 -16.51 15.08
N THR A 437 -13.84 -16.14 16.10
CA THR A 437 -14.38 -15.78 17.41
C THR A 437 -14.38 -14.27 17.62
N LYS A 438 -15.57 -13.69 17.77
CA LYS A 438 -15.76 -12.29 18.14
C LYS A 438 -15.89 -12.19 19.66
N THR A 439 -15.09 -11.34 20.28
CA THR A 439 -15.01 -11.15 21.72
C THR A 439 -15.20 -9.67 22.07
N GLU A 440 -16.15 -9.36 22.96
CA GLU A 440 -16.23 -8.08 23.65
C GLU A 440 -15.34 -8.18 24.89
N TYR A 441 -14.15 -7.60 24.82
CA TYR A 441 -13.13 -7.71 25.86
C TYR A 441 -13.44 -6.86 27.08
N GLU A 442 -14.04 -5.68 26.85
CA GLU A 442 -14.40 -4.73 27.89
C GLU A 442 -15.54 -3.83 27.45
N LYS A 443 -16.38 -3.44 28.41
CA LYS A 443 -17.53 -2.58 28.23
C LYS A 443 -17.67 -1.64 29.43
N ILE A 444 -17.67 -0.32 29.19
CA ILE A 444 -17.65 0.73 30.21
C ILE A 444 -18.83 1.68 29.96
N PRO A 445 -19.69 1.99 30.95
CA PRO A 445 -20.76 2.98 30.77
C PRO A 445 -20.21 4.34 30.36
N LEU A 446 -20.91 5.03 29.44
CA LEU A 446 -20.56 6.35 28.92
C LEU A 446 -21.75 7.28 29.09
N GLU A 447 -21.58 8.34 29.90
CA GLU A 447 -22.58 9.38 30.12
C GLU A 447 -22.42 10.58 29.18
N GLU A 448 -21.18 10.85 28.76
CA GLU A 448 -20.85 11.97 27.87
C GLU A 448 -21.32 11.72 26.44
N GLU A 449 -21.58 12.79 25.71
CA GLU A 449 -21.95 12.74 24.29
C GLU A 449 -20.74 12.76 23.36
N ARG A 450 -19.53 12.92 23.91
CA ARG A 450 -18.24 12.94 23.19
C ARG A 450 -17.23 12.05 23.90
N VAL A 451 -16.47 11.30 23.13
CA VAL A 451 -15.36 10.49 23.62
C VAL A 451 -14.21 10.50 22.63
N PHE A 452 -12.99 10.37 23.13
CA PHE A 452 -11.77 10.29 22.32
C PHE A 452 -11.32 8.83 22.25
N LEU A 453 -10.94 8.39 21.06
CA LEU A 453 -10.55 7.01 20.76
C LEU A 453 -9.14 6.99 20.16
N ARG A 454 -8.36 5.96 20.51
CA ARG A 454 -7.02 5.76 19.97
C ARG A 454 -6.75 4.28 19.73
N VAL A 455 -6.07 3.99 18.62
CA VAL A 455 -5.53 2.68 18.28
C VAL A 455 -4.05 2.84 17.98
N ASP A 456 -3.23 2.05 18.66
CA ASP A 456 -1.79 1.94 18.44
C ASP A 456 -1.48 0.61 17.78
N CYS A 457 -0.70 0.63 16.69
CA CYS A 457 -0.17 -0.56 16.03
C CYS A 457 1.35 -0.61 16.19
N ASP A 458 1.83 -1.70 16.75
CA ASP A 458 3.24 -2.00 16.94
C ASP A 458 3.64 -3.18 16.06
N TYR A 459 4.51 -2.92 15.08
CA TYR A 459 5.06 -3.92 14.18
C TYR A 459 6.44 -4.34 14.65
N ASN A 460 6.49 -4.90 15.86
CA ASN A 460 7.73 -5.18 16.55
C ASN A 460 8.52 -6.33 15.89
N ILE A 461 9.73 -6.00 15.45
CA ILE A 461 10.69 -6.98 14.96
C ILE A 461 11.57 -7.40 16.11
N ILE A 462 11.27 -8.54 16.73
CA ILE A 462 12.13 -9.12 17.77
C ILE A 462 13.44 -9.62 17.12
N ASN A 463 13.33 -10.31 15.98
CA ASN A 463 14.42 -10.68 15.07
C ASN A 463 13.84 -11.06 13.70
N GLU A 464 14.67 -11.40 12.69
CA GLU A 464 14.21 -11.72 11.33
C GLU A 464 13.19 -12.87 11.24
N SER A 465 13.13 -13.73 12.25
CA SER A 465 12.24 -14.90 12.30
C SER A 465 11.13 -14.79 13.36
N GLN A 466 11.15 -13.78 14.23
CA GLN A 466 10.18 -13.57 15.29
C GLN A 466 9.60 -12.16 15.23
N ARG A 467 8.29 -12.11 15.02
CA ARG A 467 7.49 -10.89 15.00
C ARG A 467 6.30 -11.06 15.93
N GLU A 468 5.96 -9.99 16.61
CA GLU A 468 4.75 -9.87 17.39
C GLU A 468 4.06 -8.57 17.01
N ASP A 469 3.35 -8.57 15.87
CA ASP A 469 2.58 -7.42 15.45
C ASP A 469 1.33 -7.31 16.35
N LYS A 470 1.16 -6.19 17.05
CA LYS A 470 0.08 -5.99 18.04
C LYS A 470 -0.65 -4.68 17.84
N ALA A 471 -1.95 -4.69 18.11
CA ALA A 471 -2.73 -3.46 18.24
C ALA A 471 -3.26 -3.30 19.67
N TYR A 472 -3.18 -2.07 20.19
CA TYR A 472 -3.63 -1.66 21.50
C TYR A 472 -4.72 -0.59 21.36
N PHE A 473 -5.67 -0.58 22.29
CA PHE A 473 -6.87 0.25 22.20
C PHE A 473 -7.00 1.12 23.45
N TYR A 474 -7.37 2.39 23.23
CA TYR A 474 -7.48 3.36 24.32
C TYR A 474 -8.68 4.27 24.11
N TYR A 475 -9.22 4.78 25.21
CA TYR A 475 -10.18 5.86 25.22
C TYR A 475 -9.73 6.99 26.14
N SER A 476 -10.36 8.16 26.00
CA SER A 476 -10.16 9.31 26.88
C SER A 476 -11.45 10.13 26.95
N HIS A 477 -11.73 10.73 28.10
CA HIS A 477 -12.85 11.66 28.31
C HIS A 477 -12.45 13.11 27.96
N ASP A 478 -11.16 13.46 28.03
CA ASP A 478 -10.64 14.83 27.85
C ASP A 478 -9.68 14.99 26.65
N GLY A 479 -9.29 13.88 26.00
CA GLY A 479 -8.33 13.85 24.90
C GLY A 479 -6.86 13.95 25.34
N GLU A 480 -6.60 14.06 26.64
CA GLU A 480 -5.25 14.19 27.23
C GLU A 480 -4.86 12.93 28.01
N LYS A 481 -5.76 12.42 28.85
CA LYS A 481 -5.53 11.24 29.70
C LYS A 481 -6.12 10.02 29.03
N TRP A 482 -5.23 9.18 28.51
CA TRP A 482 -5.61 7.96 27.82
C TRP A 482 -5.67 6.78 28.79
N VAL A 483 -6.69 5.97 28.66
CA VAL A 483 -6.90 4.73 29.41
C VAL A 483 -6.95 3.58 28.43
N GLN A 484 -6.11 2.57 28.63
CA GLN A 484 -6.19 1.35 27.84
C GLN A 484 -7.50 0.63 28.15
N ILE A 485 -8.14 0.09 27.10
CA ILE A 485 -9.37 -0.70 27.22
C ILE A 485 -9.18 -2.07 26.57
N GLY A 486 -9.67 -3.10 27.22
CA GLY A 486 -9.61 -4.47 26.78
C GLY A 486 -8.19 -5.04 26.69
N SER A 487 -7.98 -5.94 25.76
CA SER A 487 -6.71 -6.62 25.53
C SER A 487 -6.11 -6.23 24.20
N ALA A 488 -4.78 -6.27 24.11
CA ALA A 488 -4.11 -6.19 22.82
C ALA A 488 -4.52 -7.36 21.92
N ILE A 489 -4.70 -7.10 20.63
CA ILE A 489 -4.86 -8.17 19.64
C ILE A 489 -3.53 -8.46 18.95
N ASN A 490 -3.31 -9.72 18.58
CA ASN A 490 -2.24 -10.09 17.67
C ASN A 490 -2.71 -9.81 16.24
N MET A 491 -1.91 -9.08 15.48
CA MET A 491 -2.22 -8.74 14.11
C MET A 491 -1.57 -9.74 13.16
N HIS A 492 -2.34 -10.29 12.22
CA HIS A 492 -1.85 -11.23 11.22
C HIS A 492 -2.23 -10.80 9.81
N TYR A 493 -1.28 -10.90 8.88
CA TYR A 493 -1.61 -10.79 7.46
C TYR A 493 -2.41 -12.02 7.03
N THR A 494 -3.62 -11.82 6.50
CA THR A 494 -4.48 -12.93 6.07
C THR A 494 -4.69 -12.93 4.57
N LEU A 495 -4.64 -14.10 3.95
CA LEU A 495 -4.89 -14.27 2.52
C LEU A 495 -6.33 -13.88 2.11
N PRO A 496 -7.40 -14.14 2.91
CA PRO A 496 -8.75 -13.71 2.52
C PRO A 496 -8.90 -12.20 2.29
N HIS A 497 -8.15 -11.35 3.01
CA HIS A 497 -8.15 -9.89 2.76
C HIS A 497 -7.02 -9.47 1.80
N PHE A 498 -5.90 -10.18 1.81
CA PHE A 498 -4.74 -10.00 0.96
C PHE A 498 -4.17 -8.56 0.97
N MET A 499 -4.19 -7.92 2.13
CA MET A 499 -3.72 -6.55 2.35
C MET A 499 -3.25 -6.36 3.79
N GLY A 500 -2.42 -5.34 4.03
CA GLY A 500 -2.02 -4.92 5.37
C GLY A 500 -3.19 -4.34 6.17
N TYR A 501 -2.99 -4.26 7.50
CA TYR A 501 -3.96 -3.59 8.37
C TYR A 501 -4.19 -2.13 7.98
N ARG A 502 -5.41 -1.67 8.24
CA ARG A 502 -5.80 -0.28 8.00
C ARG A 502 -6.46 0.30 9.26
N PHE A 503 -6.18 1.55 9.57
CA PHE A 503 -7.02 2.32 10.46
C PHE A 503 -8.33 2.64 9.77
N GLY A 504 -9.47 2.54 10.47
CA GLY A 504 -10.76 2.83 9.90
C GLY A 504 -11.70 3.54 10.86
N LEU A 505 -12.48 4.50 10.33
CA LEU A 505 -13.62 5.11 10.99
C LEU A 505 -14.89 4.43 10.51
N PHE A 506 -15.76 4.04 11.41
CA PHE A 506 -16.96 3.28 11.06
C PHE A 506 -18.18 3.66 11.90
N ASN A 507 -19.36 3.40 11.33
CA ASN A 507 -20.65 3.43 12.03
C ASN A 507 -21.58 2.42 11.37
N PHE A 508 -22.08 1.44 12.10
CA PHE A 508 -23.03 0.46 11.62
C PHE A 508 -24.13 0.20 12.66
N ALA A 509 -25.29 -0.27 12.19
CA ALA A 509 -26.43 -0.57 13.03
C ALA A 509 -26.71 -2.07 13.06
N THR A 510 -27.05 -2.60 14.24
CA THR A 510 -27.45 -4.00 14.43
C THR A 510 -28.96 -4.18 14.64
N GLN A 511 -29.71 -3.09 14.85
CA GLN A 511 -31.15 -3.14 15.13
C GLN A 511 -31.98 -2.20 14.25
N SER A 512 -31.62 -0.91 14.17
CA SER A 512 -32.37 0.08 13.40
C SER A 512 -31.46 1.08 12.74
N ALA A 513 -31.64 1.31 11.43
CA ALA A 513 -30.84 2.26 10.65
C ALA A 513 -31.24 3.73 10.90
N GLY A 514 -30.44 4.68 10.43
CA GLY A 514 -30.69 6.12 10.44
C GLY A 514 -30.11 6.84 11.67
N GLY A 515 -29.35 6.16 12.53
CA GLY A 515 -28.47 6.83 13.49
C GLY A 515 -27.22 7.36 12.80
N TYR A 516 -26.58 8.39 13.38
CA TYR A 516 -25.34 8.91 12.87
C TYR A 516 -24.39 9.35 13.97
N VAL A 517 -23.11 9.42 13.61
CA VAL A 517 -22.05 9.96 14.43
C VAL A 517 -21.25 10.98 13.63
N ASP A 518 -20.63 11.93 14.34
CA ASP A 518 -19.74 12.93 13.77
C ASP A 518 -18.33 12.72 14.33
N PHE A 519 -17.35 12.47 13.46
CA PHE A 519 -15.93 12.41 13.81
C PHE A 519 -15.30 13.78 13.62
N ASP A 520 -14.70 14.33 14.67
CA ASP A 520 -14.12 15.68 14.68
C ASP A 520 -12.82 15.77 13.88
N TYR A 521 -11.97 14.76 14.05
CA TYR A 521 -10.70 14.65 13.35
C TYR A 521 -10.27 13.20 13.20
N PHE A 522 -9.25 12.99 12.36
CA PHE A 522 -8.45 11.77 12.33
C PHE A 522 -6.97 12.18 12.33
N ARG A 523 -6.24 11.85 13.38
CA ARG A 523 -4.83 12.21 13.51
C ARG A 523 -3.97 10.97 13.61
N VAL A 524 -2.91 10.91 12.80
CA VAL A 524 -1.93 9.82 12.80
C VAL A 524 -0.60 10.28 13.38
N SER A 525 0.11 9.35 14.02
CA SER A 525 1.43 9.56 14.59
C SER A 525 2.30 8.32 14.39
N ASN A 526 3.62 8.50 14.37
CA ASN A 526 4.62 7.44 14.40
C ASN A 526 5.11 7.13 15.83
N LYS A 527 4.30 7.45 16.83
CA LYS A 527 4.57 7.16 18.24
C LYS A 527 3.40 6.42 18.82
N ILE A 528 3.69 5.38 19.59
CA ILE A 528 2.75 4.57 20.37
C ILE A 528 3.05 4.72 21.87
N GLY A 529 2.17 4.15 22.70
CA GLY A 529 2.26 4.23 24.14
C GLY A 529 1.63 5.51 24.73
N LEU A 530 1.54 5.54 26.05
CA LEU A 530 0.92 6.62 26.82
C LEU A 530 1.94 7.68 27.24
#